data_4da64e97f952b4bfe5830b229b367c45
#
_entry.id   4da64e97f952b4bfe5830b229b367c45
#
_cell.length_a   1.000
_cell.length_b   1.000
_cell.length_c   1.000
_cell.angle_alpha   90.00
_cell.angle_beta   90.00
_cell.angle_gamma   90.00
#
_symmetry.space_group_name_H-M   'P 1'
#
loop_
_entity.id
_entity.type
_entity.pdbx_description
1 polymer ?
#
loop_
_entity_poly.entity_id
_entity_poly.type
_entity_poly.pdbx_seq_one_letter_code
_entity_poly.pdbx_strand_id
1 'polypeptide(L)'
;MGHYPEKKALVLGAGGFIGSHMVKRLKKEGYWVRGVDLDHPEFGRHEADEFVIGDLRDKSFVNRVVEFKGWQGNFYNQIPYKMIESFDEIYQFAADMGGAGFIFTGENDADIMHNSATINLNLLDAIVKAQKEDRTTPKVFYSSSACAYPCLLYTSPSPRDS
;
A
#
# COMPACT_ATOMS: atom_id res chain seq x y z
N MET A 1 29.13 -9.54 -4.30
CA MET A 1 28.72 -8.19 -3.88
C MET A 1 27.22 -8.13 -3.93
N GLY A 2 26.55 -8.13 -2.79
CA GLY A 2 25.09 -8.00 -2.73
C GLY A 2 24.72 -6.58 -3.15
N HIS A 3 23.96 -6.46 -4.22
CA HIS A 3 23.41 -5.19 -4.65
C HIS A 3 22.27 -4.85 -3.66
N TYR A 4 22.48 -3.86 -2.80
CA TYR A 4 21.41 -3.34 -1.98
C TYR A 4 20.43 -2.62 -2.92
N PRO A 5 19.13 -2.89 -2.85
CA PRO A 5 18.16 -2.17 -3.66
C PRO A 5 18.22 -0.68 -3.32
N GLU A 6 18.34 0.16 -4.34
CA GLU A 6 18.44 1.62 -4.16
C GLU A 6 17.12 2.21 -3.64
N LYS A 7 16.00 1.55 -3.86
CA LYS A 7 14.67 2.01 -3.49
C LYS A 7 13.83 0.92 -2.83
N LYS A 8 12.98 1.34 -1.91
CA LYS A 8 12.07 0.48 -1.15
C LYS A 8 10.64 0.93 -1.36
N ALA A 9 9.76 -0.01 -1.65
CA ALA A 9 8.33 0.23 -1.84
C ALA A 9 7.48 -0.63 -0.90
N LEU A 10 6.41 -0.01 -0.39
CA LEU A 10 5.35 -0.68 0.35
C LEU A 10 4.09 -0.73 -0.51
N VAL A 11 3.53 -1.91 -0.73
CA VAL A 11 2.29 -2.10 -1.49
C VAL A 11 1.23 -2.65 -0.54
N LEU A 12 0.20 -1.85 -0.28
CA LEU A 12 -0.96 -2.20 0.54
C LEU A 12 -2.08 -2.67 -0.39
N GLY A 13 -2.68 -3.82 -0.11
CA GLY A 13 -3.56 -4.50 -1.06
C GLY A 13 -2.78 -5.32 -2.10
N ALA A 14 -1.63 -5.86 -1.70
CA ALA A 14 -0.68 -6.53 -2.60
C ALA A 14 -1.16 -7.91 -3.09
N GLY A 15 -2.13 -8.53 -2.40
CA GLY A 15 -2.76 -9.79 -2.79
C GLY A 15 -3.84 -9.63 -3.87
N GLY A 16 -4.42 -8.44 -3.99
CA GLY A 16 -5.42 -8.12 -5.00
C GLY A 16 -4.84 -8.04 -6.42
N PHE A 17 -5.73 -7.95 -7.42
CA PHE A 17 -5.35 -7.91 -8.84
C PHE A 17 -4.37 -6.75 -9.16
N ILE A 18 -4.72 -5.52 -8.80
CA ILE A 18 -3.87 -4.35 -9.10
C ILE A 18 -2.58 -4.40 -8.29
N GLY A 19 -2.67 -4.69 -6.99
CA GLY A 19 -1.51 -4.73 -6.10
C GLY A 19 -0.48 -5.78 -6.52
N SER A 20 -0.91 -6.98 -6.91
CA SER A 20 -0.02 -8.04 -7.37
C SER A 20 0.74 -7.66 -8.66
N HIS A 21 0.07 -6.98 -9.60
CA HIS A 21 0.73 -6.45 -10.80
C HIS A 21 1.72 -5.31 -10.47
N MET A 22 1.39 -4.46 -9.50
CA MET A 22 2.31 -3.41 -9.05
C MET A 22 3.56 -4.00 -8.41
N VAL A 23 3.40 -5.02 -7.55
CA VAL A 23 4.55 -5.75 -6.97
C VAL A 23 5.47 -6.26 -8.07
N LYS A 24 4.92 -6.96 -9.07
CA LYS A 24 5.69 -7.47 -10.23
C LYS A 24 6.42 -6.36 -10.97
N ARG A 25 5.78 -5.23 -11.17
CA ARG A 25 6.37 -4.07 -11.85
C ARG A 25 7.55 -3.49 -11.05
N LEU A 26 7.36 -3.25 -9.77
CA LEU A 26 8.40 -2.71 -8.88
C LEU A 26 9.60 -3.66 -8.77
N LYS A 27 9.36 -4.97 -8.70
CA LYS A 27 10.45 -5.96 -8.72
C LYS A 27 11.28 -5.91 -10.00
N LYS A 28 10.65 -5.74 -11.17
CA LYS A 28 11.34 -5.56 -12.44
C LYS A 28 12.17 -4.28 -12.50
N GLU A 29 11.77 -3.24 -11.77
CA GLU A 29 12.49 -1.97 -11.65
C GLU A 29 13.58 -1.98 -10.56
N GLY A 30 13.79 -3.12 -9.90
CA GLY A 30 14.87 -3.29 -8.92
C GLY A 30 14.53 -2.81 -7.50
N TYR A 31 13.27 -2.53 -7.20
CA TYR A 31 12.85 -2.18 -5.84
C TYR A 31 12.91 -3.38 -4.90
N TRP A 32 13.21 -3.10 -3.64
CA TRP A 32 12.82 -3.99 -2.56
C TRP A 32 11.35 -3.72 -2.21
N VAL A 33 10.53 -4.77 -2.20
CA VAL A 33 9.08 -4.61 -2.08
C VAL A 33 8.55 -5.39 -0.88
N ARG A 34 7.84 -4.68 0.01
CA ARG A 34 6.95 -5.28 1.00
C ARG A 34 5.53 -5.23 0.49
N GLY A 35 4.89 -6.38 0.37
CA GLY A 35 3.47 -6.52 0.12
C GLY A 35 2.70 -6.75 1.42
N VAL A 36 1.54 -6.14 1.56
CA VAL A 36 0.63 -6.31 2.70
C VAL A 36 -0.78 -6.56 2.21
N ASP A 37 -1.45 -7.58 2.75
CA ASP A 37 -2.85 -7.87 2.48
C ASP A 37 -3.49 -8.61 3.65
N LEU A 38 -4.81 -8.77 3.63
CA LEU A 38 -5.56 -9.62 4.58
C LEU A 38 -5.27 -11.10 4.38
N ASP A 39 -5.04 -11.50 3.13
CA ASP A 39 -4.82 -12.88 2.72
C ASP A 39 -3.69 -13.02 1.71
N HIS A 40 -3.32 -14.26 1.43
CA HIS A 40 -2.39 -14.57 0.34
C HIS A 40 -3.00 -14.22 -1.02
N PRO A 41 -2.16 -13.88 -2.03
CA PRO A 41 -2.64 -13.55 -3.35
C PRO A 41 -3.46 -14.70 -3.97
N GLU A 42 -4.65 -14.38 -4.48
CA GLU A 42 -5.50 -15.36 -5.20
C GLU A 42 -4.91 -15.75 -6.55
N PHE A 43 -4.10 -14.91 -7.16
CA PHE A 43 -3.58 -15.04 -8.53
C PHE A 43 -2.14 -15.57 -8.60
N GLY A 44 -1.80 -16.51 -7.72
CA GLY A 44 -0.50 -17.17 -7.72
C GLY A 44 0.43 -16.68 -6.61
N ARG A 45 1.71 -17.10 -6.68
CA ARG A 45 2.69 -16.76 -5.66
C ARG A 45 3.09 -15.28 -5.77
N HIS A 46 3.16 -14.59 -4.62
CA HIS A 46 3.68 -13.21 -4.58
C HIS A 46 5.16 -13.15 -5.01
N GLU A 47 5.54 -12.04 -5.62
CA GLU A 47 6.93 -11.75 -6.01
C GLU A 47 7.60 -10.72 -5.08
N ALA A 48 6.89 -10.27 -4.03
CA ALA A 48 7.45 -9.36 -3.04
C ALA A 48 8.59 -10.02 -2.26
N ASP A 49 9.59 -9.23 -1.86
CA ASP A 49 10.69 -9.70 -0.99
C ASP A 49 10.19 -10.09 0.39
N GLU A 50 9.18 -9.36 0.87
CA GLU A 50 8.47 -9.66 2.11
C GLU A 50 6.97 -9.53 1.87
N PHE A 51 6.20 -10.50 2.30
CA PHE A 51 4.74 -10.46 2.27
C PHE A 51 4.18 -10.64 3.67
N VAL A 52 3.41 -9.67 4.14
CA VAL A 52 2.89 -9.62 5.50
C VAL A 52 1.37 -9.69 5.45
N ILE A 53 0.81 -10.66 6.15
CA ILE A 53 -0.64 -10.81 6.29
C ILE A 53 -1.11 -10.07 7.53
N GLY A 54 -2.15 -9.25 7.38
CA GLY A 54 -2.79 -8.57 8.49
C GLY A 54 -3.74 -7.46 8.08
N ASP A 55 -4.48 -6.99 9.06
CA ASP A 55 -5.57 -6.04 8.88
C ASP A 55 -5.07 -4.59 9.02
N LEU A 56 -5.20 -3.82 7.95
CA LEU A 56 -4.82 -2.40 7.92
C LEU A 56 -5.79 -1.49 8.71
N ARG A 57 -6.91 -2.03 9.20
CA ARG A 57 -7.78 -1.33 10.15
C ARG A 57 -7.18 -1.34 11.57
N ASP A 58 -6.26 -2.25 11.85
CA ASP A 58 -5.49 -2.24 13.10
C ASP A 58 -4.35 -1.21 13.01
N LYS A 59 -4.50 -0.12 13.74
CA LYS A 59 -3.50 0.95 13.80
C LYS A 59 -2.13 0.47 14.26
N SER A 60 -2.08 -0.50 15.18
CA SER A 60 -0.82 -1.04 15.68
C SER A 60 -0.11 -1.86 14.61
N PHE A 61 -0.86 -2.59 13.81
CA PHE A 61 -0.34 -3.33 12.66
C PHE A 61 0.22 -2.38 11.60
N VAL A 62 -0.54 -1.34 11.23
CA VAL A 62 -0.10 -0.34 10.24
C VAL A 62 1.21 0.33 10.67
N ASN A 63 1.33 0.73 11.93
CA ASN A 63 2.57 1.30 12.45
C ASN A 63 3.77 0.35 12.26
N ARG A 64 3.58 -0.96 12.45
CA ARG A 64 4.67 -1.95 12.27
C ARG A 64 5.05 -2.15 10.80
N VAL A 65 4.08 -2.18 9.88
CA VAL A 65 4.36 -2.47 8.47
C VAL A 65 4.89 -1.27 7.70
N VAL A 66 4.60 -0.06 8.14
CA VAL A 66 5.16 1.19 7.58
C VAL A 66 6.61 1.39 8.02
N GLU A 67 7.01 0.82 9.15
CA GLU A 67 8.40 0.86 9.60
C GLU A 67 9.27 -0.12 8.80
N PHE A 68 10.28 0.38 8.13
CA PHE A 68 11.33 -0.46 7.57
C PHE A 68 12.47 -0.61 8.59
N LYS A 69 12.56 -1.78 9.19
CA LYS A 69 13.73 -2.13 10.02
C LYS A 69 14.75 -2.74 9.05
N GLY A 70 15.82 -2.00 8.80
CA GLY A 70 16.87 -2.44 7.89
C GLY A 70 17.29 -3.88 8.15
N TRP A 71 17.65 -4.56 7.09
CA TRP A 71 17.93 -6.00 7.06
C TRP A 71 18.90 -6.40 8.20
N GLN A 72 18.43 -7.15 9.19
CA GLN A 72 19.28 -7.88 10.10
C GLN A 72 19.82 -9.12 9.37
N GLY A 73 20.65 -8.89 8.36
CA GLY A 73 21.46 -9.94 7.78
C GLY A 73 22.52 -10.32 8.80
N ASN A 74 22.41 -11.50 9.40
CA ASN A 74 23.52 -12.14 10.05
C ASN A 74 24.73 -12.05 9.13
N PHE A 75 25.82 -11.58 9.63
CA PHE A 75 27.21 -11.99 9.45
C PHE A 75 28.16 -10.80 9.41
N TYR A 76 28.91 -10.70 10.49
CA TYR A 76 30.20 -10.02 10.63
C TYR A 76 30.24 -8.51 10.43
N ASN A 77 30.36 -7.86 11.53
CA ASN A 77 30.81 -6.50 11.82
C ASN A 77 29.72 -5.44 12.00
N GLN A 78 29.39 -5.24 13.29
CA GLN A 78 29.25 -3.94 13.97
C GLN A 78 28.80 -2.75 13.09
N ILE A 79 27.60 -2.82 12.56
CA ILE A 79 26.89 -1.60 12.21
C ILE A 79 26.04 -1.24 13.41
N PRO A 80 26.21 -0.04 13.98
CA PRO A 80 25.48 0.36 15.18
C PRO A 80 23.99 0.29 14.94
N TYR A 81 23.31 -0.35 15.85
CA TYR A 81 21.88 -0.33 16.01
C TYR A 81 21.31 1.05 15.71
N LYS A 82 20.40 1.12 14.78
CA LYS A 82 19.38 2.14 14.58
C LYS A 82 19.40 2.81 13.21
N MET A 83 18.96 2.07 12.20
CA MET A 83 18.37 2.76 11.07
C MET A 83 16.98 2.16 10.86
N ILE A 84 15.99 2.71 11.56
CA ILE A 84 14.61 2.59 11.15
C ILE A 84 14.50 3.51 9.94
N GLU A 85 14.50 2.93 8.76
CA GLU A 85 14.37 3.67 7.52
C GLU A 85 12.90 3.75 7.12
N SER A 86 12.55 4.71 6.31
CA SER A 86 11.24 4.78 5.65
C SER A 86 11.27 4.07 4.32
N PHE A 87 10.10 3.72 3.80
CA PHE A 87 9.95 3.41 2.39
C PHE A 87 10.11 4.68 1.56
N ASP A 88 10.60 4.55 0.34
CA ASP A 88 10.68 5.65 -0.61
C ASP A 88 9.31 5.93 -1.22
N GLU A 89 8.55 4.86 -1.46
CA GLU A 89 7.24 4.92 -2.10
C GLU A 89 6.24 3.98 -1.41
N ILE A 90 4.99 4.45 -1.26
CA ILE A 90 3.87 3.66 -0.73
C ILE A 90 2.75 3.67 -1.76
N TYR A 91 2.29 2.49 -2.12
CA TYR A 91 1.18 2.27 -3.05
C TYR A 91 -0.02 1.74 -2.27
N GLN A 92 -1.05 2.60 -2.10
CA GLN A 92 -2.24 2.27 -1.34
C GLN A 92 -3.36 1.82 -2.29
N PHE A 93 -3.57 0.51 -2.37
CA PHE A 93 -4.65 -0.14 -3.12
C PHE A 93 -5.64 -0.85 -2.22
N ALA A 94 -5.32 -1.00 -0.93
CA ALA A 94 -6.20 -1.68 0.00
C ALA A 94 -7.47 -0.87 0.25
N ALA A 95 -8.62 -1.50 0.06
CA ALA A 95 -9.92 -0.94 0.33
C ALA A 95 -10.88 -2.08 0.69
N ASP A 96 -11.91 -1.76 1.45
CA ASP A 96 -13.03 -2.68 1.62
C ASP A 96 -13.93 -2.56 0.38
N MET A 97 -13.68 -3.42 -0.58
CA MET A 97 -14.33 -3.41 -1.89
C MET A 97 -14.73 -4.82 -2.28
N GLY A 98 -15.86 -4.93 -2.94
CA GLY A 98 -16.36 -6.18 -3.49
C GLY A 98 -16.83 -6.03 -4.93
N GLY A 99 -17.39 -7.10 -5.48
CA GLY A 99 -18.05 -7.05 -6.79
C GLY A 99 -19.30 -6.16 -6.81
N ALA A 100 -19.86 -5.94 -7.99
CA ALA A 100 -21.04 -5.08 -8.18
C ALA A 100 -22.21 -5.43 -7.22
N GLY A 101 -22.44 -6.72 -6.94
CA GLY A 101 -23.46 -7.15 -5.99
C GLY A 101 -23.19 -6.71 -4.56
N PHE A 102 -21.94 -6.62 -4.15
CA PHE A 102 -21.56 -6.13 -2.81
C PHE A 102 -21.71 -4.62 -2.68
N ILE A 103 -21.39 -3.87 -3.74
CA ILE A 103 -21.41 -2.41 -3.75
C ILE A 103 -22.83 -1.84 -3.94
N PHE A 104 -23.66 -2.46 -4.82
CA PHE A 104 -24.93 -1.88 -5.21
C PHE A 104 -26.14 -2.33 -4.39
N THR A 105 -25.97 -3.22 -3.43
CA THR A 105 -27.10 -3.63 -2.54
C THR A 105 -27.46 -2.55 -1.52
N GLY A 106 -26.54 -1.65 -1.19
CA GLY A 106 -26.71 -0.66 -0.12
C GLY A 106 -26.57 -1.23 1.30
N GLU A 107 -26.45 -2.55 1.44
CA GLU A 107 -26.36 -3.20 2.75
C GLU A 107 -24.99 -3.00 3.42
N ASN A 108 -23.95 -2.77 2.61
CA ASN A 108 -22.58 -2.68 3.07
C ASN A 108 -21.98 -1.25 3.01
N ASP A 109 -22.77 -0.25 2.66
CA ASP A 109 -22.30 1.12 2.41
C ASP A 109 -21.55 1.71 3.61
N ALA A 110 -22.11 1.53 4.81
CA ALA A 110 -21.50 2.03 6.03
C ALA A 110 -20.16 1.36 6.33
N ASP A 111 -20.08 0.04 6.15
CA ASP A 111 -18.85 -0.73 6.37
C ASP A 111 -17.77 -0.40 5.33
N ILE A 112 -18.15 -0.33 4.06
CA ILE A 112 -17.25 0.06 2.97
C ILE A 112 -16.62 1.42 3.23
N MET A 113 -17.46 2.40 3.60
CA MET A 113 -16.98 3.76 3.90
C MET A 113 -16.11 3.78 5.15
N HIS A 114 -16.55 3.16 6.24
CA HIS A 114 -15.85 3.14 7.52
C HIS A 114 -14.50 2.42 7.38
N ASN A 115 -14.49 1.24 6.82
CA ASN A 115 -13.29 0.41 6.72
C ASN A 115 -12.25 1.05 5.78
N SER A 116 -12.67 1.53 4.61
CA SER A 116 -11.78 2.20 3.68
C SER A 116 -11.21 3.51 4.25
N ALA A 117 -12.04 4.29 4.96
CA ALA A 117 -11.56 5.49 5.65
C ALA A 117 -10.56 5.14 6.75
N THR A 118 -10.86 4.12 7.57
CA THR A 118 -9.99 3.69 8.68
C THR A 118 -8.62 3.24 8.18
N ILE A 119 -8.55 2.45 7.10
CA ILE A 119 -7.29 2.03 6.46
C ILE A 119 -6.45 3.26 6.08
N ASN A 120 -7.07 4.22 5.40
CA ASN A 120 -6.36 5.41 4.92
C ASN A 120 -5.91 6.33 6.07
N LEU A 121 -6.74 6.53 7.09
CA LEU A 121 -6.40 7.33 8.26
C LEU A 121 -5.27 6.70 9.07
N ASN A 122 -5.29 5.39 9.27
CA ASN A 122 -4.21 4.68 9.95
C ASN A 122 -2.89 4.81 9.21
N LEU A 123 -2.91 4.72 7.88
CA LEU A 123 -1.72 4.91 7.04
C LEU A 123 -1.16 6.33 7.18
N LEU A 124 -2.01 7.35 7.06
CA LEU A 124 -1.60 8.75 7.21
C LEU A 124 -1.03 9.03 8.59
N ASP A 125 -1.67 8.55 9.65
CA ASP A 125 -1.18 8.69 11.03
C ASP A 125 0.22 8.07 11.19
N ALA A 126 0.44 6.88 10.63
CA ALA A 126 1.73 6.19 10.70
C ALA A 126 2.84 6.97 9.94
N ILE A 127 2.52 7.54 8.78
CA ILE A 127 3.44 8.37 8.00
C ILE A 127 3.79 9.65 8.77
N VAL A 128 2.78 10.35 9.31
CA VAL A 128 2.99 11.58 10.10
C VAL A 128 3.83 11.30 11.35
N LYS A 129 3.59 10.16 12.01
CA LYS A 129 4.42 9.74 13.16
C LYS A 129 5.86 9.53 12.73
N ALA A 130 6.09 8.80 11.62
CA ALA A 130 7.42 8.56 11.08
C ALA A 130 8.15 9.87 10.74
N GLN A 131 7.44 10.83 10.15
CA GLN A 131 7.98 12.16 9.82
C GLN A 131 8.41 12.94 11.06
N LYS A 132 7.65 12.87 12.16
CA LYS A 132 8.02 13.52 13.44
C LYS A 132 9.25 12.89 14.10
N GLU A 133 9.63 11.70 13.71
CA GLU A 133 10.82 10.99 14.18
C GLU A 133 12.03 11.17 13.22
N ASP A 134 12.04 12.26 12.45
CA ASP A 134 13.08 12.62 11.46
C ASP A 134 13.34 11.55 10.38
N ARG A 135 12.32 10.74 10.08
CA ARG A 135 12.38 9.81 8.96
C ARG A 135 11.99 10.50 7.66
N THR A 136 12.53 10.03 6.55
CA THR A 136 12.16 10.53 5.22
C THR A 136 10.67 10.27 4.96
N THR A 137 9.98 11.26 4.39
CA THR A 137 8.57 11.13 4.02
C THR A 137 8.46 10.38 2.71
N PRO A 138 7.76 9.24 2.66
CA PRO A 138 7.57 8.49 1.43
C PRO A 138 6.67 9.24 0.44
N LYS A 139 6.86 8.99 -0.85
CA LYS A 139 5.85 9.36 -1.85
C LYS A 139 4.67 8.39 -1.74
N VAL A 140 3.46 8.91 -1.64
CA VAL A 140 2.26 8.09 -1.51
C VAL A 140 1.44 8.18 -2.79
N PHE A 141 1.19 7.04 -3.41
CA PHE A 141 0.17 6.85 -4.42
C PHE A 141 -1.08 6.31 -3.75
N TYR A 142 -2.21 6.95 -3.98
CA TYR A 142 -3.52 6.54 -3.51
C TYR A 142 -4.46 6.28 -4.69
N SER A 143 -5.03 5.08 -4.77
CA SER A 143 -6.06 4.77 -5.75
C SER A 143 -7.41 5.33 -5.27
N SER A 144 -7.88 6.38 -5.92
CA SER A 144 -9.20 6.94 -5.68
C SER A 144 -10.27 6.21 -6.51
N SER A 145 -11.51 6.64 -6.38
CA SER A 145 -12.63 6.09 -7.14
C SER A 145 -13.12 7.07 -8.19
N ALA A 146 -13.48 6.56 -9.37
CA ALA A 146 -14.20 7.35 -10.39
C ALA A 146 -15.55 7.88 -9.86
N CYS A 147 -16.16 7.21 -8.89
CA CYS A 147 -17.38 7.64 -8.23
C CYS A 147 -17.22 8.92 -7.38
N ALA A 148 -16.00 9.39 -7.15
CA ALA A 148 -15.75 10.69 -6.54
C ALA A 148 -16.16 11.87 -7.43
N TYR A 149 -16.33 11.64 -8.73
CA TYR A 149 -16.75 12.66 -9.69
C TYR A 149 -18.25 12.56 -9.91
N PRO A 150 -19.02 13.63 -9.71
CA PRO A 150 -20.46 13.62 -9.97
C PRO A 150 -20.72 13.46 -11.47
N CYS A 151 -21.44 12.40 -11.84
CA CYS A 151 -21.75 12.07 -13.23
C CYS A 151 -22.44 13.21 -14.00
N LEU A 152 -23.17 14.08 -13.32
CA LEU A 152 -23.89 15.20 -13.91
C LEU A 152 -23.01 16.40 -14.33
N LEU A 153 -21.72 16.40 -13.97
CA LEU A 153 -20.79 17.45 -14.41
C LEU A 153 -20.06 17.11 -15.72
N TYR A 154 -20.29 15.94 -16.29
CA TYR A 154 -19.79 15.58 -17.63
C TYR A 154 -20.67 16.18 -18.74
N THR A 155 -20.87 17.50 -18.73
CA THR A 155 -21.53 18.20 -19.81
C THR A 155 -20.55 18.79 -20.82
N SER A 156 -19.26 18.63 -20.65
CA SER A 156 -18.29 18.91 -21.69
C SER A 156 -18.21 17.71 -22.62
N PRO A 157 -18.60 17.83 -23.89
CA PRO A 157 -18.38 16.76 -24.83
C PRO A 157 -16.88 16.41 -24.88
N SER A 158 -16.59 15.14 -24.73
CA SER A 158 -15.24 14.65 -24.97
C SER A 158 -14.80 15.01 -26.39
N PRO A 159 -13.54 15.38 -26.64
CA PRO A 159 -13.02 15.56 -27.99
C PRO A 159 -13.18 14.32 -28.89
N ARG A 160 -13.64 13.21 -28.35
CA ARG A 160 -13.95 11.96 -29.08
C ARG A 160 -15.40 11.87 -29.53
N ASP A 161 -16.26 12.77 -29.05
CA ASP A 161 -17.71 12.77 -29.36
C ASP A 161 -18.06 13.82 -30.45
N SER A 162 -17.04 14.37 -31.10
CA SER A 162 -17.17 15.31 -32.24
C SER A 162 -16.69 14.69 -33.54
#